data_57a1b2600fbd7aeb39d59771a056f740
#
_entry.id   57a1b2600fbd7aeb39d59771a056f740
#
_cell.length_a   1.000
_cell.length_b   1.000
_cell.length_c   1.000
_cell.angle_alpha   90.00
_cell.angle_beta   90.00
_cell.angle_gamma   90.00
#
_symmetry.space_group_name_H-M   'P 1'
#
loop_
_entity.id
_entity.type
_entity.pdbx_description
1 polymer ?
#
loop_
_entity_poly.entity_id
_entity_poly.type
_entity_poly.pdbx_seq_one_letter_code
_entity_poly.pdbx_strand_id
1 'polypeptide(L)'
;MYKITELAGKKLIDVNTARDLGQICGIAWNKLAGKCAIITDEGRWVAERIFSVKDAVSVLNPEIAESYEEMTLGKIAYDTTGKYLGTIADIEFGNTLKIAYAHLDNGAPFSRGKLYALGDVLLIRARTPVSKTSAKQSKTNNKQSQKPKKLETARWLQNRRYGDFSFLIGKTVDKTITNFQGELMIKQGEKVTNTILRQAKVSGKLIELCLHTR
;
A
#
# COMPACT_ATOMS: atom_id res chain seq x y z
N MET A 1 3.15 21.04 -8.78
CA MET A 1 2.44 20.13 -7.86
C MET A 1 1.01 20.62 -7.82
N TYR A 2 0.04 19.72 -7.77
CA TYR A 2 -1.38 20.01 -7.76
C TYR A 2 -2.01 19.35 -6.54
N LYS A 3 -3.02 19.97 -5.98
CA LYS A 3 -3.84 19.45 -4.91
C LYS A 3 -5.21 19.04 -5.44
N ILE A 4 -5.75 17.92 -4.93
CA ILE A 4 -7.06 17.46 -5.42
C ILE A 4 -8.16 18.49 -5.11
N THR A 5 -8.07 19.20 -3.98
CA THR A 5 -9.00 20.28 -3.62
C THR A 5 -9.00 21.45 -4.62
N GLU A 6 -7.86 21.70 -5.30
CA GLU A 6 -7.74 22.75 -6.34
C GLU A 6 -8.33 22.31 -7.69
N LEU A 7 -8.42 20.98 -7.92
CA LEU A 7 -8.92 20.41 -9.17
C LEU A 7 -10.38 20.00 -9.10
N ALA A 8 -10.88 19.69 -7.91
CA ALA A 8 -12.27 19.27 -7.71
C ALA A 8 -13.26 20.29 -8.27
N GLY A 9 -14.27 19.79 -8.97
CA GLY A 9 -15.28 20.62 -9.64
C GLY A 9 -14.90 21.14 -11.01
N LYS A 10 -13.63 21.06 -11.43
CA LYS A 10 -13.21 21.44 -12.79
C LYS A 10 -13.50 20.33 -13.79
N LYS A 11 -13.68 20.71 -15.05
CA LYS A 11 -13.79 19.76 -16.16
C LYS A 11 -12.43 19.13 -16.47
N LEU A 12 -12.44 17.84 -16.79
CA LEU A 12 -11.28 17.10 -17.30
C LEU A 12 -11.40 16.98 -18.82
N ILE A 13 -10.37 17.39 -19.55
CA ILE A 13 -10.38 17.42 -21.02
C ILE A 13 -9.18 16.67 -21.58
N ASP A 14 -9.41 15.78 -22.53
CA ASP A 14 -8.36 15.17 -23.33
C ASP A 14 -7.86 16.16 -24.40
N VAL A 15 -6.58 16.51 -24.34
CA VAL A 15 -5.97 17.48 -25.27
C VAL A 15 -5.94 16.95 -26.70
N ASN A 16 -5.77 15.64 -26.88
CA ASN A 16 -5.58 15.04 -28.21
C ASN A 16 -6.88 14.98 -29.01
N THR A 17 -8.00 14.71 -28.32
CA THR A 17 -9.30 14.49 -28.96
C THR A 17 -10.29 15.61 -28.68
N ALA A 18 -9.94 16.59 -27.83
CA ALA A 18 -10.81 17.64 -27.30
C ALA A 18 -12.08 17.07 -26.62
N ARG A 19 -12.01 15.82 -26.13
CA ARG A 19 -13.14 15.15 -25.47
C ARG A 19 -13.26 15.65 -24.03
N ASP A 20 -14.47 15.96 -23.61
CA ASP A 20 -14.84 16.16 -22.21
C ASP A 20 -14.90 14.78 -21.53
N LEU A 21 -14.16 14.62 -20.44
CA LEU A 21 -14.06 13.41 -19.64
C LEU A 21 -14.82 13.54 -18.32
N GLY A 22 -15.66 14.56 -18.19
CA GLY A 22 -16.50 14.81 -17.02
C GLY A 22 -15.90 15.77 -16.01
N GLN A 23 -16.61 15.95 -14.89
CA GLN A 23 -16.24 16.84 -13.81
C GLN A 23 -15.44 16.08 -12.74
N ILE A 24 -14.31 16.63 -12.33
CA ILE A 24 -13.42 16.02 -11.34
C ILE A 24 -14.11 16.00 -9.97
N CYS A 25 -14.26 14.80 -9.39
CA CYS A 25 -14.84 14.60 -8.07
C CYS A 25 -13.89 13.92 -7.08
N GLY A 26 -12.75 13.39 -7.54
CA GLY A 26 -11.84 12.69 -6.64
C GLY A 26 -10.58 12.17 -7.31
N ILE A 27 -9.88 11.32 -6.59
CA ILE A 27 -8.67 10.64 -7.03
C ILE A 27 -8.68 9.18 -6.58
N ALA A 28 -8.15 8.30 -7.40
CA ALA A 28 -7.91 6.91 -7.04
C ALA A 28 -6.41 6.59 -7.14
N TRP A 29 -5.95 5.64 -6.35
CA TRP A 29 -4.54 5.28 -6.29
C TRP A 29 -4.31 3.80 -6.54
N ASN A 30 -3.30 3.51 -7.33
CA ASN A 30 -2.77 2.15 -7.48
C ASN A 30 -1.33 2.12 -6.96
N LYS A 31 -1.12 1.38 -5.88
CA LYS A 31 0.19 1.25 -5.23
C LYS A 31 1.23 0.62 -6.16
N LEU A 32 0.83 -0.38 -6.93
CA LEU A 32 1.73 -1.12 -7.84
C LEU A 32 2.17 -0.25 -9.01
N ALA A 33 1.22 0.42 -9.66
CA ALA A 33 1.51 1.35 -10.74
C ALA A 33 2.22 2.62 -10.25
N GLY A 34 2.04 2.95 -8.96
CA GLY A 34 2.63 4.13 -8.33
C GLY A 34 2.10 5.45 -8.89
N LYS A 35 1.02 5.40 -9.65
CA LYS A 35 0.28 6.54 -10.21
C LYS A 35 -1.08 6.64 -9.54
N CYS A 36 -1.70 7.79 -9.66
CA CYS A 36 -3.11 7.99 -9.35
C CYS A 36 -3.93 8.18 -10.63
N ALA A 37 -5.21 7.92 -10.53
CA ALA A 37 -6.19 8.23 -11.55
C ALA A 37 -7.08 9.37 -11.06
N ILE A 38 -7.49 10.27 -11.95
CA ILE A 38 -8.48 11.30 -11.67
C ILE A 38 -9.86 10.66 -11.79
N ILE A 39 -10.72 10.85 -10.80
CA ILE A 39 -12.10 10.38 -10.81
C ILE A 39 -12.98 11.54 -11.29
N THR A 40 -13.83 11.26 -12.26
CA THR A 40 -14.87 12.17 -12.73
C THR A 40 -16.23 11.50 -12.61
N ASP A 41 -17.30 12.25 -12.84
CA ASP A 41 -18.66 11.72 -12.95
C ASP A 41 -18.85 10.72 -14.11
N GLU A 42 -17.94 10.73 -15.10
CA GLU A 42 -17.97 9.81 -16.24
C GLU A 42 -17.04 8.59 -16.10
N GLY A 43 -16.11 8.62 -15.14
CA GLY A 43 -15.21 7.47 -14.94
C GLY A 43 -13.92 7.78 -14.20
N ARG A 44 -12.99 6.84 -14.27
CA ARG A 44 -11.66 6.96 -13.67
C ARG A 44 -10.62 7.01 -14.77
N TRP A 45 -9.78 8.03 -14.77
CA TRP A 45 -8.86 8.32 -15.86
C TRP A 45 -7.42 8.37 -15.36
N VAL A 46 -6.58 7.49 -15.85
CA VAL A 46 -5.13 7.62 -15.75
C VAL A 46 -4.65 8.33 -17.00
N ALA A 47 -3.72 9.27 -16.88
CA ALA A 47 -3.16 9.96 -18.02
C ALA A 47 -1.62 9.91 -17.97
N GLU A 48 -1.00 10.15 -19.10
CA GLU A 48 0.45 10.27 -19.17
C GLU A 48 0.91 11.44 -18.29
N ARG A 49 0.26 12.59 -18.46
CA ARG A 49 0.49 13.78 -17.63
C ARG A 49 -0.66 14.79 -17.70
N ILE A 50 -0.72 15.64 -16.70
CA ILE A 50 -1.48 16.87 -16.74
C ILE A 50 -0.72 17.85 -17.64
N PHE A 51 -1.41 18.37 -18.65
CA PHE A 51 -0.85 19.34 -19.59
C PHE A 51 -1.02 20.77 -19.06
N SER A 52 -2.21 21.11 -18.59
CA SER A 52 -2.55 22.44 -18.08
C SER A 52 -3.63 22.36 -17.01
N VAL A 53 -3.61 23.31 -16.07
CA VAL A 53 -4.65 23.54 -15.07
C VAL A 53 -4.99 25.02 -15.07
N LYS A 54 -6.21 25.35 -15.53
CA LYS A 54 -6.80 26.70 -15.51
C LYS A 54 -8.28 26.56 -15.11
N ASP A 55 -9.17 27.02 -15.91
CA ASP A 55 -10.63 26.86 -15.73
C ASP A 55 -11.03 25.37 -15.88
N ALA A 56 -10.31 24.65 -16.72
CA ALA A 56 -10.38 23.20 -16.84
C ALA A 56 -8.99 22.55 -16.63
N VAL A 57 -8.97 21.26 -16.37
CA VAL A 57 -7.77 20.43 -16.31
C VAL A 57 -7.64 19.68 -17.64
N SER A 58 -6.56 19.91 -18.35
CA SER A 58 -6.28 19.20 -19.59
C SER A 58 -5.22 18.13 -19.37
N VAL A 59 -5.44 16.95 -19.96
CA VAL A 59 -4.56 15.77 -19.81
C VAL A 59 -4.17 15.22 -21.18
N LEU A 60 -3.04 14.51 -21.22
CA LEU A 60 -2.53 13.83 -22.40
C LEU A 60 -2.71 12.31 -22.26
N ASN A 61 -3.19 11.66 -23.34
CA ASN A 61 -3.36 10.21 -23.44
C ASN A 61 -4.11 9.61 -22.23
N PRO A 62 -5.37 10.05 -21.99
CA PRO A 62 -6.17 9.48 -20.92
C PRO A 62 -6.62 8.05 -21.25
N GLU A 63 -6.51 7.15 -20.29
CA GLU A 63 -6.94 5.77 -20.36
C GLU A 63 -7.85 5.45 -19.16
N ILE A 64 -8.78 4.50 -19.33
CA ILE A 64 -9.67 4.05 -18.24
C ILE A 64 -8.87 3.30 -17.18
N ALA A 65 -9.06 3.65 -15.93
CA ALA A 65 -8.36 3.10 -14.78
C ALA A 65 -9.26 2.15 -13.98
N GLU A 66 -9.30 0.85 -14.34
CA GLU A 66 -10.21 -0.11 -13.69
C GLU A 66 -9.73 -0.60 -12.32
N SER A 67 -8.42 -0.73 -12.11
CA SER A 67 -7.82 -1.36 -10.91
C SER A 67 -7.21 -0.34 -9.93
N TYR A 68 -7.90 0.77 -9.68
CA TYR A 68 -7.46 1.81 -8.78
C TYR A 68 -8.41 1.94 -7.59
N GLU A 69 -7.86 1.94 -6.37
CA GLU A 69 -8.59 2.14 -5.12
C GLU A 69 -8.88 3.62 -4.90
N GLU A 70 -10.12 3.94 -4.58
CA GLU A 70 -10.54 5.32 -4.36
C GLU A 70 -9.95 5.90 -3.08
N MET A 71 -9.30 7.07 -3.21
CA MET A 71 -8.66 7.80 -2.14
C MET A 71 -9.46 9.07 -1.82
N THR A 72 -10.58 8.88 -1.12
CA THR A 72 -11.50 9.97 -0.79
C THR A 72 -10.96 10.87 0.30
N LEU A 73 -11.26 12.16 0.20
CA LEU A 73 -11.10 13.11 1.30
C LEU A 73 -12.00 12.69 2.47
N GLY A 74 -11.53 12.91 3.70
CA GLY A 74 -12.21 12.43 4.92
C GLY A 74 -11.97 10.96 5.26
N LYS A 75 -11.32 10.17 4.39
CA LYS A 75 -10.97 8.77 4.71
C LYS A 75 -10.01 8.72 5.89
N ILE A 76 -10.29 7.82 6.83
CA ILE A 76 -9.53 7.67 8.07
C ILE A 76 -8.14 7.10 7.77
N ALA A 77 -7.12 7.62 8.47
CA ALA A 77 -5.75 7.16 8.38
C ALA A 77 -5.25 6.59 9.72
N TYR A 78 -4.62 5.43 9.65
CA TYR A 78 -3.91 4.81 10.77
C TYR A 78 -2.46 4.55 10.40
N ASP A 79 -1.60 4.43 11.40
CA ASP A 79 -0.29 3.86 11.16
C ASP A 79 -0.32 2.32 11.18
N THR A 80 0.78 1.69 10.77
CA THR A 80 0.89 0.22 10.75
C THR A 80 0.90 -0.43 12.14
N THR A 81 0.86 0.34 13.22
CA THR A 81 0.68 -0.15 14.60
C THR A 81 -0.77 -0.04 15.07
N GLY A 82 -1.67 0.51 14.25
CA GLY A 82 -3.08 0.74 14.58
C GLY A 82 -3.36 2.08 15.26
N LYS A 83 -2.35 2.96 15.37
CA LYS A 83 -2.55 4.29 15.93
C LYS A 83 -3.29 5.18 14.94
N TYR A 84 -4.36 5.83 15.39
CA TYR A 84 -5.09 6.84 14.62
C TYR A 84 -4.21 8.04 14.32
N LEU A 85 -4.19 8.48 13.08
CA LEU A 85 -3.37 9.60 12.60
C LEU A 85 -4.19 10.82 12.17
N GLY A 86 -5.47 10.67 11.92
CA GLY A 86 -6.37 11.71 11.41
C GLY A 86 -7.14 11.25 10.18
N THR A 87 -7.70 12.19 9.43
CA THR A 87 -8.40 11.95 8.16
C THR A 87 -7.69 12.64 7.00
N ILE A 88 -7.84 12.11 5.78
CA ILE A 88 -7.25 12.71 4.59
C ILE A 88 -7.94 14.04 4.32
N ALA A 89 -7.19 15.13 4.43
CA ALA A 89 -7.65 16.50 4.13
C ALA A 89 -7.36 16.89 2.68
N ASP A 90 -6.22 16.44 2.12
CA ASP A 90 -5.85 16.73 0.74
C ASP A 90 -4.83 15.72 0.22
N ILE A 91 -4.70 15.63 -1.10
CA ILE A 91 -3.72 14.78 -1.78
C ILE A 91 -2.97 15.64 -2.78
N GLU A 92 -1.65 15.65 -2.65
CA GLU A 92 -0.75 16.38 -3.54
C GLU A 92 -0.04 15.45 -4.50
N PHE A 93 -0.02 15.80 -5.78
CA PHE A 93 0.58 14.99 -6.84
C PHE A 93 1.24 15.84 -7.93
N GLY A 94 2.16 15.21 -8.67
CA GLY A 94 2.86 15.84 -9.77
C GLY A 94 2.08 15.80 -11.08
N ASN A 95 2.60 16.48 -12.10
CA ASN A 95 2.01 16.50 -13.45
C ASN A 95 1.90 15.10 -14.10
N THR A 96 2.72 14.14 -13.69
CA THR A 96 2.68 12.74 -14.15
C THR A 96 1.74 11.86 -13.32
N LEU A 97 0.83 12.46 -12.56
CA LEU A 97 -0.14 11.78 -11.69
C LEU A 97 0.50 10.85 -10.64
N LYS A 98 1.72 11.17 -10.21
CA LYS A 98 2.38 10.48 -9.10
C LYS A 98 2.11 11.22 -7.80
N ILE A 99 1.53 10.53 -6.81
CA ILE A 99 1.33 11.11 -5.48
C ILE A 99 2.67 11.52 -4.90
N ALA A 100 2.74 12.73 -4.38
CA ALA A 100 3.86 13.25 -3.62
C ALA A 100 3.58 13.16 -2.12
N TYR A 101 2.43 13.69 -1.71
CA TYR A 101 2.02 13.74 -0.31
C TYR A 101 0.52 13.47 -0.15
N ALA A 102 0.16 12.82 0.97
CA ALA A 102 -1.17 12.85 1.54
C ALA A 102 -1.12 13.77 2.77
N HIS A 103 -2.00 14.74 2.83
CA HIS A 103 -2.14 15.68 3.94
C HIS A 103 -3.29 15.23 4.83
N LEU A 104 -3.06 15.18 6.14
CA LEU A 104 -4.11 14.89 7.10
C LEU A 104 -4.67 16.17 7.70
N ASP A 105 -5.86 16.08 8.29
CA ASP A 105 -6.59 17.16 8.95
C ASP A 105 -5.80 17.87 10.05
N ASN A 106 -4.87 17.15 10.70
CA ASN A 106 -3.94 17.72 11.68
C ASN A 106 -2.73 18.46 11.05
N GLY A 107 -2.74 18.67 9.73
CA GLY A 107 -1.68 19.35 8.99
C GLY A 107 -0.43 18.52 8.70
N ALA A 108 -0.38 17.25 9.11
CA ALA A 108 0.78 16.40 8.88
C ALA A 108 0.85 15.89 7.43
N PRO A 109 1.92 16.21 6.67
CA PRO A 109 2.13 15.64 5.35
C PRO A 109 2.82 14.28 5.45
N PHE A 110 2.32 13.31 4.71
CA PHE A 110 2.93 12.00 4.56
C PHE A 110 3.34 11.78 3.10
N SER A 111 4.64 11.65 2.87
CA SER A 111 5.16 11.36 1.53
C SER A 111 4.69 9.99 1.03
N ARG A 112 4.59 9.84 -0.29
CA ARG A 112 4.21 8.58 -0.96
C ARG A 112 4.93 7.35 -0.39
N GLY A 113 6.22 7.45 -0.10
CA GLY A 113 7.01 6.32 0.43
C GLY A 113 6.53 5.80 1.78
N LYS A 114 5.73 6.58 2.52
CA LYS A 114 5.12 6.18 3.79
C LYS A 114 3.73 5.60 3.62
N LEU A 115 3.06 5.83 2.49
CA LEU A 115 1.75 5.24 2.21
C LEU A 115 1.94 3.72 2.06
N TYR A 116 1.27 2.95 2.91
CA TYR A 116 1.46 1.51 3.02
C TYR A 116 0.40 0.72 2.26
N ALA A 117 -0.86 0.99 2.53
CA ALA A 117 -2.01 0.36 1.88
C ALA A 117 -3.20 1.33 1.89
N LEU A 118 -4.07 1.17 0.91
CA LEU A 118 -5.35 1.86 0.79
C LEU A 118 -6.45 0.82 0.63
N GLY A 119 -7.57 1.05 1.27
CA GLY A 119 -8.80 0.26 1.26
C GLY A 119 -9.88 1.09 1.94
N ASP A 120 -10.61 0.52 2.89
CA ASP A 120 -11.59 1.27 3.71
C ASP A 120 -10.92 2.38 4.53
N VAL A 121 -9.66 2.19 4.86
CA VAL A 121 -8.80 3.16 5.55
C VAL A 121 -7.46 3.33 4.81
N LEU A 122 -6.77 4.44 5.07
CA LEU A 122 -5.39 4.63 4.65
C LEU A 122 -4.45 4.13 5.74
N LEU A 123 -3.54 3.20 5.40
CA LEU A 123 -2.46 2.79 6.28
C LEU A 123 -1.16 3.52 5.91
N ILE A 124 -0.51 4.07 6.92
CA ILE A 124 0.75 4.81 6.80
C ILE A 124 1.81 4.08 7.63
N ARG A 125 3.01 3.94 7.10
CA ARG A 125 4.12 3.30 7.83
C ARG A 125 4.43 4.10 9.10
N ALA A 126 4.40 3.43 10.25
CA ALA A 126 4.86 4.00 11.51
C ALA A 126 6.30 4.51 11.36
N ARG A 127 6.61 5.64 12.00
CA ARG A 127 8.00 6.05 12.17
C ARG A 127 8.65 5.04 13.11
N THR A 128 9.53 4.20 12.63
CA THR A 128 10.49 3.52 13.50
C THR A 128 11.29 4.63 14.20
N PRO A 129 11.28 4.71 15.53
CA PRO A 129 12.19 5.63 16.22
C PRO A 129 13.61 5.22 15.84
N VAL A 130 14.27 6.04 15.04
CA VAL A 130 15.72 5.94 14.85
C VAL A 130 16.29 6.34 16.19
N SER A 131 16.72 5.37 16.99
CA SER A 131 17.55 5.62 18.17
C SER A 131 18.81 6.33 17.66
N LYS A 132 18.86 7.64 17.83
CA LYS A 132 20.09 8.42 17.68
C LYS A 132 21.00 8.05 18.84
N THR A 133 21.69 6.95 18.74
CA THR A 133 22.86 6.68 19.56
C THR A 133 24.05 7.30 18.82
N SER A 134 24.25 8.58 19.06
CA SER A 134 25.53 9.23 18.81
C SER A 134 26.51 8.75 19.88
N ALA A 135 27.16 7.63 19.65
CA ALA A 135 28.30 7.22 20.44
C ALA A 135 29.54 7.86 19.82
N LYS A 136 30.04 8.92 20.48
CA LYS A 136 31.45 9.31 20.38
C LYS A 136 32.32 8.16 20.88
N GLN A 137 33.33 7.86 20.08
CA GLN A 137 34.37 6.87 20.34
C GLN A 137 35.13 7.13 21.64
N SER A 138 35.41 6.10 22.38
CA SER A 138 36.71 5.89 23.01
C SER A 138 37.10 4.42 22.88
N LYS A 139 38.27 4.21 22.33
CA LYS A 139 38.98 2.92 22.24
C LYS A 139 39.33 2.44 23.63
N THR A 140 39.07 1.18 23.96
CA THR A 140 40.00 0.34 24.73
C THR A 140 39.65 -1.14 24.56
N ASN A 141 40.67 -1.92 24.37
CA ASN A 141 40.67 -3.37 24.21
C ASN A 141 40.20 -4.11 25.48
N ASN A 142 39.46 -5.19 25.44
CA ASN A 142 39.88 -6.54 25.75
C ASN A 142 38.73 -7.56 25.91
N LYS A 143 38.94 -8.71 25.24
CA LYS A 143 38.64 -10.11 25.59
C LYS A 143 37.26 -10.59 26.07
N GLN A 144 36.77 -11.52 25.22
CA GLN A 144 36.16 -12.84 25.55
C GLN A 144 34.94 -12.87 26.49
N SER A 145 33.77 -13.21 25.96
CA SER A 145 33.15 -14.54 26.00
C SER A 145 31.64 -14.47 25.92
N GLN A 146 31.08 -15.48 25.29
CA GLN A 146 29.69 -15.96 25.36
C GLN A 146 28.61 -15.18 24.60
N LYS A 147 28.27 -15.73 23.44
CA LYS A 147 27.01 -15.50 22.70
C LYS A 147 25.79 -15.96 23.50
N PRO A 148 24.76 -15.16 23.65
CA PRO A 148 23.42 -15.69 23.80
C PRO A 148 22.78 -15.86 22.42
N LYS A 149 22.33 -17.06 22.10
CA LYS A 149 21.41 -17.40 20.99
C LYS A 149 20.09 -16.66 21.14
N LYS A 150 19.97 -15.45 20.63
CA LYS A 150 18.67 -14.75 20.58
C LYS A 150 18.65 -13.63 19.55
N LEU A 151 19.01 -13.90 18.29
CA LEU A 151 18.95 -12.89 17.21
C LEU A 151 18.53 -13.44 15.83
N GLU A 152 17.98 -14.65 15.75
CA GLU A 152 17.52 -15.16 14.44
C GLU A 152 16.09 -14.74 14.08
N THR A 153 15.28 -14.38 15.08
CA THR A 153 13.86 -14.04 14.85
C THR A 153 13.65 -12.67 14.20
N ALA A 154 14.63 -11.76 14.28
CA ALA A 154 14.47 -10.40 13.74
C ALA A 154 14.91 -10.24 12.27
N ARG A 155 15.76 -11.13 11.77
CA ARG A 155 16.35 -10.97 10.42
C ARG A 155 15.41 -11.40 9.30
N TRP A 156 14.51 -12.34 9.54
CA TRP A 156 13.52 -12.80 8.57
C TRP A 156 12.30 -11.90 8.45
N LEU A 157 12.05 -11.00 9.43
CA LEU A 157 11.00 -9.99 9.36
C LEU A 157 11.34 -8.79 8.46
N GLN A 158 12.64 -8.55 8.20
CA GLN A 158 13.08 -7.38 7.41
C GLN A 158 12.99 -7.54 5.89
N ASN A 159 12.87 -8.77 5.37
CA ASN A 159 12.85 -9.05 3.92
C ASN A 159 11.48 -9.45 3.35
N ARG A 160 10.39 -9.29 4.09
CA ARG A 160 9.06 -9.63 3.57
C ARG A 160 8.56 -8.58 2.60
N ARG A 161 8.57 -8.90 1.31
CA ARG A 161 7.67 -8.29 0.36
C ARG A 161 6.25 -8.70 0.76
N TYR A 162 5.39 -7.72 0.99
CA TYR A 162 3.99 -7.96 1.37
C TYR A 162 3.33 -8.85 0.30
N GLY A 163 2.80 -9.99 0.74
CA GLY A 163 2.24 -11.01 -0.15
C GLY A 163 3.13 -12.21 -0.45
N ASP A 164 4.36 -12.25 0.10
CA ASP A 164 5.22 -13.43 -0.01
C ASP A 164 5.02 -14.35 1.21
N PHE A 165 4.23 -15.39 1.00
CA PHE A 165 3.96 -16.46 1.98
C PHE A 165 4.90 -17.66 1.82
N SER A 166 5.98 -17.52 1.07
CA SER A 166 6.98 -18.61 0.84
C SER A 166 7.58 -19.15 2.13
N PHE A 167 7.56 -18.35 3.21
CA PHE A 167 8.00 -18.79 4.53
C PHE A 167 7.15 -19.93 5.14
N LEU A 168 5.96 -20.20 4.61
CA LEU A 168 5.11 -21.31 5.02
C LEU A 168 5.56 -22.64 4.39
N ILE A 169 6.28 -22.59 3.27
CA ILE A 169 6.73 -23.77 2.55
C ILE A 169 7.65 -24.61 3.43
N GLY A 170 7.36 -25.91 3.49
CA GLY A 170 8.08 -26.88 4.32
C GLY A 170 7.65 -26.94 5.78
N LYS A 171 6.81 -26.02 6.24
CA LYS A 171 6.21 -26.04 7.58
C LYS A 171 5.06 -27.03 7.66
N THR A 172 4.77 -27.54 8.85
CA THR A 172 3.72 -28.53 9.10
C THR A 172 2.44 -27.86 9.58
N VAL A 173 1.29 -28.32 9.07
CA VAL A 173 -0.02 -27.80 9.46
C VAL A 173 -0.56 -28.55 10.67
N ASP A 174 -1.05 -27.84 11.66
CA ASP A 174 -1.62 -28.40 12.90
C ASP A 174 -3.12 -28.69 12.84
N LYS A 175 -3.80 -28.28 11.75
CA LYS A 175 -5.23 -28.50 11.52
C LYS A 175 -5.51 -28.77 10.05
N THR A 176 -6.45 -29.67 9.77
CA THR A 176 -6.94 -29.91 8.40
C THR A 176 -7.67 -28.67 7.88
N ILE A 177 -7.29 -28.19 6.69
CA ILE A 177 -7.87 -27.00 6.03
C ILE A 177 -8.60 -27.44 4.76
N THR A 178 -9.82 -26.94 4.59
CA THR A 178 -10.67 -27.14 3.42
C THR A 178 -10.91 -25.82 2.69
N ASN A 179 -11.22 -25.87 1.39
CA ASN A 179 -11.66 -24.70 0.63
C ASN A 179 -13.12 -24.32 0.99
N PHE A 180 -13.66 -23.26 0.38
CA PHE A 180 -15.05 -22.81 0.62
C PHE A 180 -16.11 -23.80 0.10
N GLN A 181 -15.74 -24.74 -0.76
CA GLN A 181 -16.60 -25.81 -1.28
C GLN A 181 -16.55 -27.07 -0.42
N GLY A 182 -15.76 -27.06 0.67
CA GLY A 182 -15.58 -28.23 1.55
C GLY A 182 -14.56 -29.26 1.04
N GLU A 183 -13.87 -28.99 -0.08
CA GLU A 183 -12.84 -29.89 -0.59
C GLU A 183 -11.57 -29.78 0.23
N LEU A 184 -10.93 -30.90 0.48
CA LEU A 184 -9.69 -30.99 1.25
C LEU A 184 -8.54 -30.26 0.52
N MET A 185 -7.91 -29.34 1.20
CA MET A 185 -6.75 -28.59 0.71
C MET A 185 -5.43 -29.15 1.27
N ILE A 186 -5.38 -29.38 2.58
CA ILE A 186 -4.23 -29.94 3.29
C ILE A 186 -4.69 -30.63 4.57
N LYS A 187 -4.13 -31.79 4.88
CA LYS A 187 -4.40 -32.53 6.12
C LYS A 187 -3.51 -32.07 7.25
N GLN A 188 -4.00 -32.22 8.48
CA GLN A 188 -3.19 -32.05 9.67
C GLN A 188 -1.94 -32.96 9.59
N GLY A 189 -0.77 -32.41 9.93
CA GLY A 189 0.50 -33.12 9.88
C GLY A 189 1.21 -33.07 8.52
N GLU A 190 0.56 -32.60 7.47
CA GLU A 190 1.20 -32.42 6.17
C GLU A 190 2.03 -31.15 6.07
N LYS A 191 3.05 -31.18 5.21
CA LYS A 191 3.90 -30.01 4.94
C LYS A 191 3.32 -29.13 3.85
N VAL A 192 3.36 -27.83 4.06
CA VAL A 192 2.94 -26.85 3.05
C VAL A 192 3.88 -26.89 1.85
N THR A 193 3.31 -27.12 0.68
CA THR A 193 4.02 -27.08 -0.61
C THR A 193 3.66 -25.80 -1.39
N ASN A 194 4.43 -25.53 -2.46
CA ASN A 194 4.10 -24.42 -3.39
C ASN A 194 2.71 -24.56 -4.00
N THR A 195 2.26 -25.78 -4.26
CA THR A 195 0.93 -26.04 -4.83
C THR A 195 -0.16 -25.68 -3.83
N ILE A 196 -0.02 -26.12 -2.57
CA ILE A 196 -0.96 -25.81 -1.47
C ILE A 196 -1.00 -24.30 -1.22
N LEU A 197 0.17 -23.63 -1.23
CA LEU A 197 0.24 -22.19 -1.05
C LEU A 197 -0.52 -21.43 -2.16
N ARG A 198 -0.40 -21.88 -3.43
CA ARG A 198 -1.15 -21.29 -4.56
C ARG A 198 -2.65 -21.55 -4.42
N GLN A 199 -3.06 -22.76 -4.06
CA GLN A 199 -4.47 -23.10 -3.81
C GLN A 199 -5.06 -22.26 -2.68
N ALA A 200 -4.34 -22.10 -1.56
CA ALA A 200 -4.76 -21.26 -0.44
C ALA A 200 -4.91 -19.79 -0.82
N LYS A 201 -4.05 -19.31 -1.74
CA LYS A 201 -4.13 -17.95 -2.28
C LYS A 201 -5.38 -17.76 -3.14
N VAL A 202 -5.67 -18.69 -4.03
CA VAL A 202 -6.86 -18.64 -4.93
C VAL A 202 -8.15 -18.79 -4.13
N SER A 203 -8.18 -19.68 -3.13
CA SER A 203 -9.35 -19.92 -2.28
C SER A 203 -9.47 -18.98 -1.07
N GLY A 204 -8.67 -17.92 -0.98
CA GLY A 204 -8.75 -16.94 0.13
C GLY A 204 -8.41 -17.53 1.52
N LYS A 205 -7.79 -18.71 1.59
CA LYS A 205 -7.48 -19.46 2.82
C LYS A 205 -6.06 -19.24 3.35
N LEU A 206 -5.33 -18.24 2.82
CA LEU A 206 -3.96 -17.96 3.25
C LEU A 206 -3.84 -17.62 4.74
N ILE A 207 -4.79 -16.86 5.27
CA ILE A 207 -4.78 -16.47 6.70
C ILE A 207 -4.96 -17.71 7.56
N GLU A 208 -5.92 -18.58 7.22
CA GLU A 208 -6.17 -19.83 7.93
C GLU A 208 -4.94 -20.74 7.88
N LEU A 209 -4.30 -20.85 6.71
CA LEU A 209 -3.04 -21.59 6.55
C LEU A 209 -1.93 -21.00 7.43
N CYS A 210 -1.78 -19.68 7.52
CA CYS A 210 -0.79 -19.03 8.38
C CYS A 210 -1.02 -19.31 9.87
N LEU A 211 -2.28 -19.28 10.31
CA LEU A 211 -2.63 -19.48 11.72
C LEU A 211 -2.39 -20.92 12.18
N HIS A 212 -2.50 -21.89 11.28
CA HIS A 212 -2.41 -23.31 11.54
C HIS A 212 -1.13 -23.95 11.03
N THR A 213 -0.06 -23.19 10.84
CA THR A 213 1.25 -23.68 10.36
C THR A 213 2.34 -23.39 11.39
N ARG A 214 3.12 -24.43 11.74
CA ARG A 214 4.23 -24.36 12.69
C ARG A 214 5.57 -24.66 12.02
#